data_e9d51df771b4de5bd23c3f76aa26c8ff
#
_entry.id   e9d51df771b4de5bd23c3f76aa26c8ff
#
_cell.length_a   1.000
_cell.length_b   1.000
_cell.length_c   1.000
_cell.angle_alpha   90.00
_cell.angle_beta   90.00
_cell.angle_gamma   90.00
#
_symmetry.space_group_name_H-M   'P 1'
#
loop_
_entity.id
_entity.type
_entity.pdbx_description
1 polymer ?
#
loop_
_entity_poly.entity_id
_entity_poly.type
_entity_poly.pdbx_seq_one_letter_code
_entity_poly.pdbx_strand_id
1 'polypeptide(L)'
;YGINSRVPFSEDDPVAQPISPYAATKAAGELLCHTYSHLFGFRTVCLRFFTVYGPRQRPDLAIHKFARLISEGKPIPVFGDGTTRRDYTYVDDIIAGVRAAIDYDGSDYEVINLGESRTVELRELITLLEKELDLPAQIDRQPLQPGDVPQTFADITKARRLLGYDPQTQIESGIKQFVAWFRNSSA
;
A
#
# COMPACT_ATOMS: atom_id res chain seq x y z
N TYR A 1 -6.31 -8.24 6.22
CA TYR A 1 -6.52 -8.25 7.69
C TYR A 1 -8.01 -8.18 8.08
N GLY A 2 -8.93 -8.14 7.10
CA GLY A 2 -10.37 -8.27 7.32
C GLY A 2 -10.95 -7.23 8.29
N ILE A 3 -11.67 -7.70 9.31
CA ILE A 3 -12.31 -6.86 10.35
C ILE A 3 -11.37 -6.55 11.52
N ASN A 4 -10.06 -6.81 11.39
CA ASN A 4 -9.11 -6.53 12.47
C ASN A 4 -9.11 -5.03 12.80
N SER A 5 -9.36 -4.70 14.06
CA SER A 5 -9.34 -3.33 14.57
C SER A 5 -8.02 -2.95 15.25
N ARG A 6 -7.11 -3.91 15.43
CA ARG A 6 -5.79 -3.64 16.01
C ARG A 6 -4.91 -2.98 14.97
N VAL A 7 -4.23 -1.92 15.34
CA VAL A 7 -3.21 -1.25 14.53
C VAL A 7 -1.97 -0.99 15.40
N PRO A 8 -0.77 -1.14 14.84
CA PRO A 8 -0.46 -1.59 13.47
C PRO A 8 -0.80 -3.06 13.23
N PHE A 9 -1.10 -3.43 11.97
CA PHE A 9 -1.38 -4.80 11.57
C PHE A 9 -0.12 -5.65 11.60
N SER A 10 -0.14 -6.72 12.42
CA SER A 10 0.95 -7.69 12.53
C SER A 10 0.68 -8.92 11.66
N GLU A 11 1.74 -9.59 11.22
CA GLU A 11 1.63 -10.87 10.51
C GLU A 11 0.98 -11.96 11.37
N ASP A 12 1.07 -11.84 12.70
CA ASP A 12 0.46 -12.76 13.66
C ASP A 12 -1.05 -12.52 13.84
N ASP A 13 -1.59 -11.42 13.29
CA ASP A 13 -3.02 -11.14 13.35
C ASP A 13 -3.80 -12.15 12.49
N PRO A 14 -4.97 -12.63 12.99
CA PRO A 14 -5.76 -13.60 12.26
C PRO A 14 -6.32 -13.01 10.94
N VAL A 15 -6.15 -13.72 9.83
CA VAL A 15 -6.67 -13.36 8.50
C VAL A 15 -7.80 -14.28 8.03
N ALA A 16 -8.38 -15.06 8.95
CA ALA A 16 -9.39 -16.07 8.64
C ALA A 16 -10.78 -15.51 8.31
N GLN A 17 -11.01 -14.21 8.50
CA GLN A 17 -12.30 -13.55 8.24
C GLN A 17 -12.15 -12.43 7.20
N PRO A 18 -11.91 -12.78 5.91
CA PRO A 18 -11.80 -11.79 4.86
C PRO A 18 -13.16 -11.12 4.59
N ILE A 19 -13.14 -9.80 4.32
CA ILE A 19 -14.36 -9.01 4.06
C ILE A 19 -14.59 -8.71 2.57
N SER A 20 -13.79 -9.31 1.70
CA SER A 20 -13.95 -9.20 0.25
C SER A 20 -13.46 -10.46 -0.46
N PRO A 21 -13.97 -10.78 -1.67
CA PRO A 21 -13.42 -11.86 -2.49
C PRO A 21 -11.92 -11.70 -2.76
N TYR A 22 -11.47 -10.48 -2.98
CA TYR A 22 -10.04 -10.19 -3.14
C TYR A 22 -9.22 -10.63 -1.91
N ALA A 23 -9.64 -10.24 -0.71
CA ALA A 23 -8.95 -10.62 0.52
C ALA A 23 -8.95 -12.15 0.71
N ALA A 24 -10.06 -12.83 0.37
CA ALA A 24 -10.15 -14.28 0.42
C ALA A 24 -9.12 -14.96 -0.51
N THR A 25 -8.97 -14.47 -1.74
CA THR A 25 -7.97 -15.02 -2.68
C THR A 25 -6.54 -14.81 -2.19
N LYS A 26 -6.25 -13.68 -1.52
CA LYS A 26 -4.92 -13.43 -0.94
C LYS A 26 -4.60 -14.38 0.22
N ALA A 27 -5.55 -14.56 1.14
CA ALA A 27 -5.40 -15.52 2.23
C ALA A 27 -5.24 -16.96 1.72
N ALA A 28 -6.05 -17.37 0.72
CA ALA A 28 -5.92 -18.67 0.08
C ALA A 28 -4.55 -18.88 -0.59
N GLY A 29 -3.99 -17.82 -1.20
CA GLY A 29 -2.63 -17.86 -1.77
C GLY A 29 -1.56 -18.17 -0.73
N GLU A 30 -1.62 -17.58 0.46
CA GLU A 30 -0.67 -17.87 1.54
C GLU A 30 -0.78 -19.32 2.01
N LEU A 31 -2.00 -19.87 2.15
CA LEU A 31 -2.22 -21.27 2.51
C LEU A 31 -1.66 -22.24 1.46
N LEU A 32 -1.84 -21.94 0.18
CA LEU A 32 -1.24 -22.71 -0.92
C LEU A 32 0.28 -22.64 -0.86
N CYS A 33 0.87 -21.47 -0.68
CA CYS A 33 2.31 -21.28 -0.55
C CYS A 33 2.88 -22.12 0.61
N HIS A 34 2.23 -22.08 1.78
CA HIS A 34 2.60 -22.92 2.93
C HIS A 34 2.56 -24.42 2.57
N THR A 35 1.47 -24.86 1.91
CA THR A 35 1.31 -26.27 1.53
C THR A 35 2.42 -26.72 0.57
N TYR A 36 2.75 -25.91 -0.44
CA TYR A 36 3.83 -26.22 -1.38
C TYR A 36 5.22 -26.22 -0.71
N SER A 37 5.46 -25.27 0.17
CA SER A 37 6.68 -25.25 0.99
C SER A 37 6.84 -26.55 1.78
N HIS A 38 5.77 -26.96 2.49
CA HIS A 38 5.77 -28.16 3.31
C HIS A 38 5.96 -29.46 2.50
N LEU A 39 5.23 -29.61 1.38
CA LEU A 39 5.23 -30.85 0.59
C LEU A 39 6.45 -31.02 -0.30
N PHE A 40 6.98 -29.92 -0.82
CA PHE A 40 8.00 -29.96 -1.88
C PHE A 40 9.30 -29.26 -1.50
N GLY A 41 9.40 -28.72 -0.29
CA GLY A 41 10.63 -28.06 0.19
C GLY A 41 10.94 -26.72 -0.54
N PHE A 42 9.95 -26.07 -1.16
CA PHE A 42 10.15 -24.75 -1.75
C PHE A 42 10.25 -23.70 -0.65
N ARG A 43 11.35 -22.97 -0.60
CA ARG A 43 11.40 -21.77 0.22
C ARG A 43 10.46 -20.72 -0.33
N THR A 44 9.59 -20.21 0.52
CA THR A 44 8.53 -19.29 0.13
C THR A 44 8.43 -18.12 1.10
N VAL A 45 8.47 -16.90 0.57
CA VAL A 45 8.20 -15.68 1.34
C VAL A 45 6.96 -15.01 0.76
N CYS A 46 5.88 -14.96 1.52
CA CYS A 46 4.65 -14.27 1.19
C CYS A 46 4.74 -12.81 1.66
N LEU A 47 4.84 -11.86 0.72
CA LEU A 47 4.93 -10.45 1.03
C LEU A 47 3.56 -9.79 1.02
N ARG A 48 3.15 -9.19 2.14
CA ARG A 48 1.93 -8.41 2.28
C ARG A 48 2.25 -6.93 2.06
N PHE A 49 2.04 -6.46 0.82
CA PHE A 49 2.22 -5.05 0.49
C PHE A 49 1.09 -4.20 1.04
N PHE A 50 1.44 -3.09 1.67
CA PHE A 50 0.50 -2.01 1.97
C PHE A 50 0.30 -1.15 0.72
N THR A 51 -0.15 0.11 0.85
CA THR A 51 -0.50 0.90 -0.33
C THR A 51 0.73 1.41 -1.06
N VAL A 52 1.18 0.67 -2.07
CA VAL A 52 2.35 1.05 -2.87
C VAL A 52 2.00 2.19 -3.82
N TYR A 53 2.88 3.21 -3.88
CA TYR A 53 2.75 4.33 -4.80
C TYR A 53 4.11 4.72 -5.40
N GLY A 54 4.08 5.51 -6.48
CA GLY A 54 5.29 6.00 -7.15
C GLY A 54 5.15 5.99 -8.68
N PRO A 55 6.22 6.27 -9.41
CA PRO A 55 6.27 6.17 -10.86
C PRO A 55 5.72 4.85 -11.38
N ARG A 56 4.95 4.90 -12.49
CA ARG A 56 4.29 3.75 -13.13
C ARG A 56 3.18 3.10 -12.29
N GLN A 57 2.67 3.78 -11.26
CA GLN A 57 1.48 3.30 -10.55
C GLN A 57 0.31 3.13 -11.54
N ARG A 58 -0.49 2.09 -11.36
CA ARG A 58 -1.71 1.84 -12.17
C ARG A 58 -2.65 3.05 -12.12
N PRO A 59 -3.28 3.43 -13.28
CA PRO A 59 -4.11 4.63 -13.37
C PRO A 59 -5.44 4.59 -12.60
N ASP A 60 -5.87 3.40 -12.16
CA ASP A 60 -7.07 3.20 -11.33
C ASP A 60 -6.82 3.46 -9.83
N LEU A 61 -5.57 3.49 -9.38
CA LEU A 61 -5.23 3.76 -7.98
C LEU A 61 -5.30 5.25 -7.64
N ALA A 62 -5.62 5.53 -6.37
CA ALA A 62 -6.03 6.87 -5.91
C ALA A 62 -5.05 7.98 -6.30
N ILE A 63 -3.75 7.83 -6.06
CA ILE A 63 -2.75 8.88 -6.34
C ILE A 63 -2.71 9.20 -7.83
N HIS A 64 -2.60 8.18 -8.69
CA HIS A 64 -2.58 8.39 -10.14
C HIS A 64 -3.91 8.94 -10.67
N LYS A 65 -5.03 8.36 -10.22
CA LYS A 65 -6.37 8.81 -10.59
C LYS A 65 -6.60 10.27 -10.21
N PHE A 66 -6.22 10.66 -8.99
CA PHE A 66 -6.40 12.03 -8.52
C PHE A 66 -5.48 13.00 -9.28
N ALA A 67 -4.21 12.67 -9.47
CA ALA A 67 -3.30 13.50 -10.25
C ALA A 67 -3.85 13.75 -11.66
N ARG A 68 -4.36 12.71 -12.33
CA ARG A 68 -4.98 12.85 -13.65
C ARG A 68 -6.21 13.75 -13.63
N LEU A 69 -7.16 13.50 -12.71
CA LEU A 69 -8.39 14.30 -12.63
C LEU A 69 -8.11 15.76 -12.27
N ILE A 70 -7.19 16.03 -11.34
CA ILE A 70 -6.77 17.38 -11.00
C ILE A 70 -6.17 18.09 -12.24
N SER A 71 -5.27 17.40 -12.96
CA SER A 71 -4.64 17.94 -14.17
C SER A 71 -5.63 18.21 -15.30
N GLU A 72 -6.73 17.45 -15.38
CA GLU A 72 -7.82 17.63 -16.32
C GLU A 72 -8.87 18.66 -15.85
N GLY A 73 -8.71 19.26 -14.66
CA GLY A 73 -9.71 20.16 -14.05
C GLY A 73 -11.03 19.47 -13.70
N LYS A 74 -11.01 18.16 -13.48
CA LYS A 74 -12.19 17.34 -13.16
C LYS A 74 -12.28 17.06 -11.67
N PRO A 75 -13.51 16.90 -11.12
CA PRO A 75 -13.70 16.54 -9.71
C PRO A 75 -13.08 15.19 -9.36
N ILE A 76 -12.45 15.11 -8.17
CA ILE A 76 -11.94 13.86 -7.59
C ILE A 76 -12.98 13.29 -6.62
N PRO A 77 -13.31 11.99 -6.72
CA PRO A 77 -14.24 11.36 -5.77
C PRO A 77 -13.55 11.13 -4.42
N VAL A 78 -14.09 11.73 -3.37
CA VAL A 78 -13.62 11.56 -1.99
C VAL A 78 -14.71 10.89 -1.18
N PHE A 79 -14.46 9.64 -0.76
CA PHE A 79 -15.40 8.86 0.04
C PHE A 79 -15.28 9.25 1.52
N GLY A 80 -16.43 9.61 2.12
CA GLY A 80 -16.50 10.12 3.48
C GLY A 80 -15.98 11.56 3.61
N ASP A 81 -15.38 11.87 4.76
CA ASP A 81 -14.91 13.21 5.12
C ASP A 81 -13.42 13.47 4.78
N GLY A 82 -12.72 12.45 4.26
CA GLY A 82 -11.30 12.53 3.93
C GLY A 82 -10.36 12.24 5.09
N THR A 83 -10.87 11.77 6.23
CA THR A 83 -10.05 11.40 7.42
C THR A 83 -9.53 9.97 7.36
N THR A 84 -9.92 9.16 6.37
CA THR A 84 -9.39 7.82 6.20
C THR A 84 -7.87 7.86 6.05
N ARG A 85 -7.19 6.90 6.68
CA ARG A 85 -5.72 6.85 6.73
C ARG A 85 -5.20 5.62 6.01
N ARG A 86 -4.13 5.81 5.24
CA ARG A 86 -3.44 4.68 4.58
C ARG A 86 -1.95 4.75 4.84
N ASP A 87 -1.36 3.57 4.96
CA ASP A 87 0.07 3.38 4.93
C ASP A 87 0.51 3.38 3.46
N TYR A 88 1.01 4.54 3.00
CA TYR A 88 1.52 4.71 1.64
C TYR A 88 3.02 4.47 1.62
N THR A 89 3.46 3.48 0.87
CA THR A 89 4.86 3.08 0.78
C THR A 89 5.39 3.36 -0.63
N TYR A 90 6.51 4.04 -0.72
CA TYR A 90 7.11 4.37 -2.01
C TYR A 90 7.65 3.11 -2.70
N VAL A 91 7.54 3.06 -4.03
CA VAL A 91 7.84 1.86 -4.82
C VAL A 91 9.27 1.37 -4.64
N ASP A 92 10.26 2.27 -4.55
CA ASP A 92 11.66 1.86 -4.39
C ASP A 92 11.93 1.24 -3.02
N ASP A 93 11.27 1.70 -1.96
CA ASP A 93 11.34 1.08 -0.63
C ASP A 93 10.73 -0.34 -0.67
N ILE A 94 9.59 -0.51 -1.36
CA ILE A 94 9.01 -1.84 -1.57
C ILE A 94 9.97 -2.75 -2.34
N ILE A 95 10.60 -2.26 -3.41
CA ILE A 95 11.55 -3.05 -4.20
C ILE A 95 12.78 -3.44 -3.38
N ALA A 96 13.25 -2.57 -2.49
CA ALA A 96 14.32 -2.92 -1.56
C ALA A 96 13.93 -4.11 -0.66
N GLY A 97 12.70 -4.08 -0.10
CA GLY A 97 12.16 -5.21 0.69
C GLY A 97 11.98 -6.49 -0.13
N VAL A 98 11.49 -6.40 -1.37
CA VAL A 98 11.36 -7.55 -2.29
C VAL A 98 12.73 -8.17 -2.59
N ARG A 99 13.74 -7.36 -2.88
CA ARG A 99 15.09 -7.85 -3.12
C ARG A 99 15.67 -8.56 -1.91
N ALA A 100 15.54 -7.98 -0.71
CA ALA A 100 15.98 -8.63 0.51
C ALA A 100 15.24 -9.96 0.77
N ALA A 101 13.95 -10.05 0.43
CA ALA A 101 13.19 -11.29 0.55
C ALA A 101 13.62 -12.39 -0.44
N ILE A 102 14.14 -12.03 -1.63
CA ILE A 102 14.69 -12.99 -2.59
C ILE A 102 15.94 -13.68 -2.02
N ASP A 103 16.78 -12.92 -1.32
CA ASP A 103 18.02 -13.42 -0.74
C ASP A 103 17.84 -14.05 0.66
N TYR A 104 16.61 -13.97 1.23
CA TYR A 104 16.32 -14.52 2.56
C TYR A 104 16.29 -16.05 2.56
N ASP A 105 17.05 -16.64 3.48
CA ASP A 105 17.20 -18.10 3.65
C ASP A 105 17.01 -18.61 5.09
N GLY A 106 16.49 -17.73 5.98
CA GLY A 106 16.37 -18.01 7.41
C GLY A 106 15.28 -19.03 7.79
N SER A 107 14.32 -19.30 6.88
CA SER A 107 13.27 -20.32 7.08
C SER A 107 12.69 -20.78 5.74
N ASP A 108 11.96 -21.89 5.77
CA ASP A 108 11.31 -22.46 4.56
C ASP A 108 10.02 -21.73 4.19
N TYR A 109 9.35 -21.10 5.14
CA TYR A 109 8.12 -20.37 4.93
C TYR A 109 8.02 -19.15 5.83
N GLU A 110 7.75 -18.00 5.23
CA GLU A 110 7.50 -16.74 5.96
C GLU A 110 6.37 -15.92 5.35
N VAL A 111 5.68 -15.17 6.22
CA VAL A 111 4.78 -14.08 5.81
C VAL A 111 5.36 -12.79 6.39
N ILE A 112 5.52 -11.76 5.56
CA ILE A 112 6.20 -10.52 5.94
C ILE A 112 5.45 -9.31 5.39
N ASN A 113 5.10 -8.36 6.27
CA ASN A 113 4.54 -7.07 5.88
C ASN A 113 5.61 -6.15 5.27
N LEU A 114 5.30 -5.51 4.15
CA LEU A 114 6.08 -4.40 3.62
C LEU A 114 5.20 -3.15 3.52
N GLY A 115 5.48 -2.18 4.36
CA GLY A 115 4.78 -0.92 4.52
C GLY A 115 5.76 0.18 4.94
N GLU A 116 5.29 1.42 5.04
CA GLU A 116 6.07 2.56 5.55
C GLU A 116 6.11 2.60 7.08
N SER A 117 5.16 1.91 7.73
CA SER A 117 4.91 2.04 9.18
C SER A 117 4.58 3.49 9.58
N ARG A 118 3.94 4.22 8.68
CA ARG A 118 3.42 5.58 8.88
C ARG A 118 2.12 5.72 8.11
N THR A 119 1.17 6.45 8.65
CA THR A 119 -0.12 6.66 8.00
C THR A 119 -0.30 8.11 7.58
N VAL A 120 -0.93 8.31 6.41
CA VAL A 120 -1.25 9.63 5.86
C VAL A 120 -2.76 9.70 5.66
N GLU A 121 -3.39 10.82 6.02
CA GLU A 121 -4.80 11.07 5.76
C GLU A 121 -5.06 11.37 4.29
N LEU A 122 -6.24 10.98 3.80
CA LEU A 122 -6.61 11.25 2.42
C LEU A 122 -6.60 12.75 2.08
N ARG A 123 -7.05 13.61 3.01
CA ARG A 123 -7.01 15.07 2.84
C ARG A 123 -5.58 15.60 2.75
N GLU A 124 -4.64 15.06 3.53
CA GLU A 124 -3.23 15.41 3.48
C GLU A 124 -2.62 15.03 2.13
N LEU A 125 -2.93 13.82 1.65
CA LEU A 125 -2.51 13.37 0.32
C LEU A 125 -3.01 14.28 -0.79
N ILE A 126 -4.29 14.73 -0.73
CA ILE A 126 -4.86 15.65 -1.71
C ILE A 126 -4.10 16.98 -1.70
N THR A 127 -3.85 17.54 -0.52
CA THR A 127 -3.06 18.78 -0.38
C THR A 127 -1.65 18.66 -0.97
N LEU A 128 -0.99 17.51 -0.78
CA LEU A 128 0.32 17.26 -1.38
C LEU A 128 0.24 17.20 -2.91
N LEU A 129 -0.79 16.56 -3.47
CA LEU A 129 -1.00 16.53 -4.93
C LEU A 129 -1.29 17.92 -5.51
N GLU A 130 -2.15 18.72 -4.86
CA GLU A 130 -2.43 20.11 -5.25
C GLU A 130 -1.14 20.93 -5.31
N LYS A 131 -0.34 20.84 -4.26
CA LYS A 131 0.94 21.55 -4.16
C LYS A 131 1.92 21.15 -5.27
N GLU A 132 2.12 19.85 -5.51
CA GLU A 132 3.10 19.39 -6.50
C GLU A 132 2.62 19.54 -7.95
N LEU A 133 1.30 19.52 -8.18
CA LEU A 133 0.69 19.79 -9.49
C LEU A 133 0.56 21.29 -9.77
N ASP A 134 0.59 22.14 -8.74
CA ASP A 134 0.26 23.57 -8.80
C ASP A 134 -1.15 23.84 -9.34
N LEU A 135 -2.10 22.99 -8.93
CA LEU A 135 -3.50 23.04 -9.36
C LEU A 135 -4.43 22.69 -8.19
N PRO A 136 -5.56 23.40 -8.01
CA PRO A 136 -6.53 23.08 -6.98
C PRO A 136 -7.35 21.83 -7.34
N ALA A 137 -7.66 20.99 -6.36
CA ALA A 137 -8.56 19.86 -6.51
C ALA A 137 -10.03 20.31 -6.35
N GLN A 138 -10.89 19.87 -7.24
CA GLN A 138 -12.33 19.93 -7.07
C GLN A 138 -12.79 18.65 -6.37
N ILE A 139 -13.41 18.77 -5.19
CA ILE A 139 -13.82 17.61 -4.38
C ILE A 139 -15.26 17.24 -4.69
N ASP A 140 -15.48 16.00 -5.15
CA ASP A 140 -16.80 15.38 -5.23
C ASP A 140 -16.96 14.40 -4.06
N ARG A 141 -17.72 14.80 -3.02
CA ARG A 141 -17.92 13.98 -1.81
C ARG A 141 -18.92 12.87 -2.07
N GLN A 142 -18.47 11.64 -1.80
CA GLN A 142 -19.26 10.42 -1.95
C GLN A 142 -19.49 9.75 -0.58
N PRO A 143 -20.58 8.99 -0.40
CA PRO A 143 -20.77 8.16 0.78
C PRO A 143 -19.64 7.15 0.95
N LEU A 144 -19.36 6.74 2.20
CA LEU A 144 -18.40 5.65 2.47
C LEU A 144 -18.82 4.38 1.72
N GLN A 145 -17.84 3.68 1.14
CA GLN A 145 -18.09 2.43 0.44
C GLN A 145 -18.14 1.25 1.43
N PRO A 146 -19.06 0.29 1.25
CA PRO A 146 -19.07 -0.93 2.03
C PRO A 146 -17.74 -1.68 1.91
N GLY A 147 -17.17 -2.08 3.05
CA GLY A 147 -15.89 -2.79 3.09
C GLY A 147 -14.66 -1.90 3.07
N ASP A 148 -14.81 -0.57 3.01
CA ASP A 148 -13.68 0.34 3.21
C ASP A 148 -13.31 0.39 4.69
N VAL A 149 -11.99 0.32 4.97
CA VAL A 149 -11.48 0.36 6.34
C VAL A 149 -10.99 1.78 6.68
N PRO A 150 -11.23 2.26 7.92
CA PRO A 150 -10.86 3.62 8.30
C PRO A 150 -9.34 3.85 8.25
N GLN A 151 -8.55 2.79 8.49
CA GLN A 151 -7.10 2.90 8.51
C GLN A 151 -6.43 1.60 8.05
N THR A 152 -5.30 1.73 7.33
CA THR A 152 -4.30 0.66 7.17
C THR A 152 -2.97 1.15 7.73
N PHE A 153 -2.30 0.30 8.53
CA PHE A 153 -1.04 0.64 9.20
C PHE A 153 -0.23 -0.64 9.42
N ALA A 154 0.95 -0.74 8.79
CA ALA A 154 1.82 -1.91 8.87
C ALA A 154 2.63 -1.94 10.16
N ASP A 155 2.66 -3.09 10.83
CA ASP A 155 3.80 -3.45 11.66
C ASP A 155 4.89 -4.06 10.77
N ILE A 156 6.04 -3.41 10.70
CA ILE A 156 7.20 -3.84 9.90
C ILE A 156 8.34 -4.38 10.78
N THR A 157 8.08 -4.65 12.05
CA THR A 157 9.09 -5.16 12.99
C THR A 157 9.74 -6.44 12.48
N LYS A 158 8.94 -7.34 11.92
CA LYS A 158 9.41 -8.60 11.34
C LYS A 158 10.28 -8.37 10.09
N ALA A 159 9.84 -7.49 9.19
CA ALA A 159 10.60 -7.11 8.00
C ALA A 159 11.96 -6.48 8.36
N ARG A 160 11.99 -5.59 9.34
CA ARG A 160 13.25 -5.01 9.86
C ARG A 160 14.19 -6.08 10.37
N ARG A 161 13.69 -6.99 11.19
CA ARG A 161 14.50 -8.05 11.82
C ARG A 161 15.03 -9.07 10.82
N LEU A 162 14.20 -9.52 9.87
CA LEU A 162 14.54 -10.63 8.97
C LEU A 162 15.19 -10.16 7.66
N LEU A 163 14.79 -9.01 7.15
CA LEU A 163 15.21 -8.51 5.84
C LEU A 163 16.10 -7.26 5.92
N GLY A 164 16.30 -6.68 7.12
CA GLY A 164 16.92 -5.36 7.24
C GLY A 164 16.12 -4.26 6.54
N TYR A 165 14.81 -4.47 6.36
CA TYR A 165 13.92 -3.53 5.67
C TYR A 165 13.74 -2.25 6.46
N ASP A 166 14.10 -1.11 5.87
CA ASP A 166 14.00 0.20 6.50
C ASP A 166 13.57 1.24 5.46
N PRO A 167 12.25 1.44 5.25
CA PRO A 167 11.74 2.40 4.29
C PRO A 167 12.12 3.83 4.69
N GLN A 168 12.58 4.64 3.73
CA GLN A 168 13.14 5.97 3.96
C GLN A 168 12.39 7.09 3.24
N THR A 169 11.52 6.76 2.27
CA THR A 169 10.93 7.76 1.39
C THR A 169 9.69 8.39 2.02
N GLN A 170 9.82 9.59 2.58
CA GLN A 170 8.69 10.34 3.10
C GLN A 170 7.67 10.65 1.99
N ILE A 171 6.38 10.71 2.34
CA ILE A 171 5.27 10.88 1.39
C ILE A 171 5.43 12.13 0.51
N GLU A 172 5.89 13.24 1.08
CA GLU A 172 6.13 14.49 0.36
C GLU A 172 7.16 14.32 -0.76
N SER A 173 8.26 13.62 -0.45
CA SER A 173 9.32 13.33 -1.42
C SER A 173 8.86 12.37 -2.51
N GLY A 174 8.13 11.34 -2.13
CA GLY A 174 7.60 10.35 -3.07
C GLY A 174 6.52 10.92 -4.00
N ILE A 175 5.61 11.78 -3.49
CA ILE A 175 4.61 12.48 -4.33
C ILE A 175 5.29 13.42 -5.33
N LYS A 176 6.33 14.14 -4.91
CA LYS A 176 7.11 14.98 -5.83
C LYS A 176 7.72 14.16 -6.97
N GLN A 177 8.32 13.00 -6.67
CA GLN A 177 8.89 12.10 -7.68
C GLN A 177 7.80 11.51 -8.59
N PHE A 178 6.66 11.11 -8.01
CA PHE A 178 5.52 10.63 -8.78
C PHE A 178 5.00 11.70 -9.75
N VAL A 179 4.80 12.95 -9.31
CA VAL A 179 4.29 14.04 -10.15
C VAL A 179 5.30 14.40 -11.26
N ALA A 180 6.60 14.40 -10.96
CA ALA A 180 7.64 14.61 -11.97
C ALA A 180 7.57 13.55 -13.09
N TRP A 181 7.43 12.27 -12.71
CA TRP A 181 7.22 11.20 -13.68
C TRP A 181 5.90 11.34 -14.44
N PHE A 182 4.80 11.65 -13.75
CA PHE A 182 3.46 11.78 -14.33
C PHE A 182 3.42 12.84 -15.43
N ARG A 183 4.01 14.02 -15.20
CA ARG A 183 4.10 15.10 -16.19
C ARG A 183 4.87 14.67 -17.45
N ASN A 184 5.97 13.92 -17.28
CA ASN A 184 6.78 13.45 -18.41
C ASN A 184 6.15 12.27 -19.18
N SER A 185 5.21 11.55 -18.57
CA SER A 185 4.56 10.37 -19.18
C SER A 185 3.23 10.73 -19.86
N SER A 186 2.70 11.92 -19.60
CA SER A 186 1.44 12.42 -20.18
C SER A 186 1.68 13.37 -21.38
N ALA A 187 2.93 13.59 -21.73
CA ALA A 187 3.38 14.30 -22.95
C ALA A 187 3.68 13.25 -24.03
#